data_681e1cc011acf11a82807875c913ba32
#
_entry.id   681e1cc011acf11a82807875c913ba32
#
_cell.length_a   1.000
_cell.length_b   1.000
_cell.length_c   1.000
_cell.angle_alpha   90.00
_cell.angle_beta   90.00
_cell.angle_gamma   90.00
#
_symmetry.space_group_name_H-M   'P 1'
#
loop_
_entity.id
_entity.type
_entity.pdbx_description
1 polymer ?
#
loop_
_entity_poly.entity_id
_entity_poly.type
_entity_poly.pdbx_seq_one_letter_code
_entity_poly.pdbx_strand_id
1 'polypeptide(L)'
;MESNNYNESEMVNEVELLQEALGSGAWNMTFDQNGEMTSVKWSQVFRRMIGYKDESDFPNEFSSFEDRLHPDDRERVVNQYWNAVKDYTNRTIYDTEYQFLTHNRGYRWFHAAGRIARREDGSPISIVGFFIDIDDKKRLEENLKAADAEKSEQLRILKSLADMYYSMHLINLKTGTITEYSSGGELKEFLDKKISAAEKMRLIMENVIVPQYRDSALEFTDLTTISERMRGIKTLSSEFVGQYTGWFIANFIAVETDNESCPTVVLFSTQVIDERKQQEQVLFLRSVTDDMTGFLNRRAYEAQLEYYRRNPIPDNLVFTMIDINQLKLVNDTLGHAAGDELICGFANIANKLKPLQGQNGKIFRTGGDEFVCMFCLTPEEYAVGEREFYSHVGQWQGKLVKNMSISAGHACKVDYPDANIDELAKLADERMYKAKAEYYKNNGLDRRNTSISQLDSIS
;
A
#
# COMPACT_ATOMS: atom_id res chain seq x y z
N MET A 1 23.40 -50.26 -71.43
CA MET A 1 24.12 -49.58 -70.31
C MET A 1 23.69 -48.11 -70.12
N GLU A 2 22.98 -47.47 -71.08
CA GLU A 2 22.54 -46.06 -71.00
C GLU A 2 21.27 -45.85 -70.22
N SER A 3 20.42 -46.85 -70.07
CA SER A 3 19.15 -46.70 -69.35
C SER A 3 19.26 -46.61 -67.81
N ASN A 4 20.34 -47.12 -67.22
CA ASN A 4 20.57 -47.08 -65.77
C ASN A 4 21.12 -45.73 -65.30
N ASN A 5 21.96 -45.05 -66.13
CA ASN A 5 22.49 -43.72 -65.76
C ASN A 5 21.47 -42.59 -65.79
N TYR A 6 20.46 -42.70 -66.65
CA TYR A 6 19.40 -41.71 -66.71
C TYR A 6 18.50 -41.75 -65.48
N ASN A 7 18.21 -42.92 -64.95
CA ASN A 7 17.39 -43.13 -63.77
C ASN A 7 18.08 -42.70 -62.43
N GLU A 8 19.43 -42.84 -62.32
CA GLU A 8 20.19 -42.39 -61.19
C GLU A 8 20.30 -40.85 -61.09
N SER A 9 20.45 -40.16 -62.19
CA SER A 9 20.54 -38.71 -62.26
C SER A 9 19.19 -38.03 -61.95
N GLU A 10 18.08 -38.58 -62.39
CA GLU A 10 16.73 -38.09 -62.02
C GLU A 10 16.43 -38.30 -60.52
N MET A 11 16.79 -39.46 -59.97
CA MET A 11 16.55 -39.80 -58.58
C MET A 11 17.40 -38.93 -57.62
N VAL A 12 18.62 -38.56 -57.99
CA VAL A 12 19.48 -37.63 -57.24
C VAL A 12 18.88 -36.23 -57.23
N ASN A 13 18.34 -35.76 -58.38
CA ASN A 13 17.67 -34.44 -58.48
C ASN A 13 16.40 -34.38 -57.61
N GLU A 14 15.58 -35.44 -57.63
CA GLU A 14 14.36 -35.50 -56.82
C GLU A 14 14.67 -35.46 -55.30
N VAL A 15 15.73 -36.17 -54.86
CA VAL A 15 16.16 -36.16 -53.45
C VAL A 15 16.65 -34.78 -53.03
N GLU A 16 17.43 -34.10 -53.90
CA GLU A 16 17.90 -32.74 -53.61
C GLU A 16 16.74 -31.74 -53.50
N LEU A 17 15.77 -31.82 -54.42
CA LEU A 17 14.56 -30.99 -54.39
C LEU A 17 13.74 -31.22 -53.10
N LEU A 18 13.61 -32.47 -52.66
CA LEU A 18 12.96 -32.79 -51.39
C LEU A 18 13.72 -32.20 -50.18
N GLN A 19 15.03 -32.28 -50.20
CA GLN A 19 15.87 -31.69 -49.14
C GLN A 19 15.74 -30.17 -49.10
N GLU A 20 15.71 -29.48 -50.23
CA GLU A 20 15.48 -28.06 -50.34
C GLU A 20 14.08 -27.67 -49.83
N ALA A 21 13.04 -28.41 -50.25
CA ALA A 21 11.66 -28.16 -49.84
C ALA A 21 11.46 -28.35 -48.30
N LEU A 22 12.19 -29.30 -47.73
CA LEU A 22 12.18 -29.56 -46.29
C LEU A 22 13.15 -28.69 -45.48
N GLY A 23 13.96 -27.86 -46.13
CA GLY A 23 15.03 -27.10 -45.47
C GLY A 23 16.04 -28.01 -44.76
N SER A 24 16.30 -29.19 -45.29
CA SER A 24 17.16 -30.22 -44.67
C SER A 24 18.36 -30.57 -45.53
N GLY A 25 19.53 -30.67 -44.92
CA GLY A 25 20.71 -31.24 -45.57
C GLY A 25 20.91 -32.70 -45.18
N ALA A 26 21.35 -33.56 -46.13
CA ALA A 26 21.58 -34.94 -45.81
C ALA A 26 23.08 -35.25 -45.63
N TRP A 27 23.31 -36.29 -44.91
CA TRP A 27 24.65 -36.85 -44.70
C TRP A 27 24.62 -38.39 -44.74
N ASN A 28 25.72 -38.99 -45.15
CA ASN A 28 25.88 -40.44 -45.21
C ASN A 28 27.32 -40.82 -44.84
N MET A 29 27.46 -41.85 -44.02
CA MET A 29 28.75 -42.42 -43.65
C MET A 29 28.66 -43.94 -43.81
N THR A 30 29.73 -44.53 -44.37
CA THR A 30 29.81 -45.99 -44.59
C THR A 30 30.90 -46.60 -43.73
N PHE A 31 30.75 -47.90 -43.41
CA PHE A 31 31.63 -48.64 -42.51
C PHE A 31 32.06 -49.96 -43.17
N ASP A 32 33.31 -50.39 -42.89
CA ASP A 32 33.81 -51.68 -43.28
C ASP A 32 33.31 -52.85 -42.42
N GLN A 33 33.83 -54.04 -42.59
CA GLN A 33 33.45 -55.21 -41.79
C GLN A 33 33.93 -55.16 -40.34
N ASN A 34 34.94 -54.32 -40.03
CA ASN A 34 35.44 -54.10 -38.70
C ASN A 34 34.72 -52.95 -37.96
N GLY A 35 33.79 -52.29 -38.63
CA GLY A 35 33.07 -51.12 -38.09
C GLY A 35 33.88 -49.82 -38.18
N GLU A 36 34.93 -49.77 -38.93
CA GLU A 36 35.74 -48.59 -39.21
C GLU A 36 35.07 -47.75 -40.31
N MET A 37 35.04 -46.41 -40.13
CA MET A 37 34.42 -45.48 -41.08
C MET A 37 35.24 -45.43 -42.39
N THR A 38 34.64 -45.76 -43.51
CA THR A 38 35.32 -45.82 -44.84
C THR A 38 34.99 -44.60 -45.71
N SER A 39 33.85 -43.97 -45.53
CA SER A 39 33.58 -42.77 -46.27
C SER A 39 32.59 -41.87 -45.49
N VAL A 40 32.65 -40.58 -45.73
CA VAL A 40 31.74 -39.53 -45.28
C VAL A 40 31.26 -38.79 -46.51
N LYS A 41 29.97 -38.50 -46.58
CA LYS A 41 29.38 -37.70 -47.65
C LYS A 41 28.43 -36.68 -47.08
N TRP A 42 28.64 -35.42 -47.40
CA TRP A 42 27.74 -34.30 -47.06
C TRP A 42 27.00 -33.94 -48.35
N SER A 43 25.65 -33.75 -48.27
CA SER A 43 24.87 -33.29 -49.42
C SER A 43 25.22 -31.85 -49.80
N GLN A 44 25.04 -31.52 -51.09
CA GLN A 44 25.24 -30.14 -51.54
C GLN A 44 24.26 -29.16 -50.90
N VAL A 45 23.07 -29.61 -50.57
CA VAL A 45 22.07 -28.82 -49.78
C VAL A 45 22.60 -28.49 -48.40
N PHE A 46 23.23 -29.47 -47.69
CA PHE A 46 23.84 -29.23 -46.39
C PHE A 46 24.95 -28.19 -46.47
N ARG A 47 25.87 -28.31 -47.44
CA ARG A 47 26.97 -27.34 -47.62
C ARG A 47 26.42 -25.93 -47.82
N ARG A 48 25.44 -25.77 -48.72
CA ARG A 48 24.78 -24.46 -48.95
C ARG A 48 24.09 -23.92 -47.69
N MET A 49 23.44 -24.79 -46.91
CA MET A 49 22.80 -24.45 -45.66
C MET A 49 23.77 -23.85 -44.63
N ILE A 50 24.96 -24.39 -44.55
CA ILE A 50 25.99 -23.90 -43.61
C ILE A 50 26.95 -22.86 -44.23
N GLY A 51 26.69 -22.43 -45.47
CA GLY A 51 27.36 -21.33 -46.17
C GLY A 51 28.57 -21.69 -46.97
N TYR A 52 28.84 -22.98 -47.23
CA TYR A 52 29.93 -23.48 -48.07
C TYR A 52 29.45 -23.78 -49.49
N LYS A 53 30.38 -23.72 -50.45
CA LYS A 53 30.06 -23.89 -51.88
C LYS A 53 30.02 -25.35 -52.31
N ASP A 54 31.06 -26.09 -52.02
CA ASP A 54 31.28 -27.45 -52.52
C ASP A 54 32.24 -28.27 -51.61
N GLU A 55 32.67 -29.42 -52.06
CA GLU A 55 33.56 -30.35 -51.37
C GLU A 55 34.96 -29.79 -51.13
N SER A 56 35.46 -28.91 -51.98
CA SER A 56 36.77 -28.28 -51.78
C SER A 56 36.77 -27.30 -50.60
N ASP A 57 35.60 -26.74 -50.30
CA ASP A 57 35.40 -25.73 -49.26
C ASP A 57 34.96 -26.39 -47.93
N PHE A 58 34.19 -27.49 -48.01
CA PHE A 58 33.79 -28.31 -46.87
C PHE A 58 34.00 -29.81 -47.23
N PRO A 59 35.18 -30.39 -46.93
CA PRO A 59 35.56 -31.74 -47.34
C PRO A 59 34.67 -32.85 -46.77
N ASN A 60 34.62 -33.97 -47.49
CA ASN A 60 33.93 -35.20 -47.09
C ASN A 60 34.71 -35.96 -46.01
N GLU A 61 34.95 -35.30 -44.89
CA GLU A 61 35.67 -35.82 -43.72
C GLU A 61 34.84 -35.61 -42.45
N PHE A 62 34.97 -36.52 -41.48
CA PHE A 62 34.27 -36.38 -40.20
C PHE A 62 34.76 -35.16 -39.41
N SER A 63 36.03 -34.83 -39.49
CA SER A 63 36.63 -33.64 -38.89
C SER A 63 36.00 -32.34 -39.37
N SER A 64 35.57 -32.26 -40.65
CA SER A 64 34.83 -31.10 -41.17
C SER A 64 33.56 -30.77 -40.34
N PHE A 65 32.91 -31.78 -39.79
CA PHE A 65 31.80 -31.66 -38.90
C PHE A 65 32.25 -31.41 -37.45
N GLU A 66 33.13 -32.26 -36.94
CA GLU A 66 33.51 -32.24 -35.52
C GLU A 66 34.18 -30.93 -35.11
N ASP A 67 35.04 -30.33 -35.95
CA ASP A 67 35.75 -29.09 -35.65
C ASP A 67 34.83 -27.83 -35.65
N ARG A 68 33.61 -27.95 -36.13
CA ARG A 68 32.61 -26.85 -36.19
C ARG A 68 31.52 -26.97 -35.16
N LEU A 69 31.53 -28.03 -34.35
CA LEU A 69 30.68 -28.11 -33.19
C LEU A 69 31.06 -27.06 -32.14
N HIS A 70 30.07 -26.50 -31.47
CA HIS A 70 30.33 -25.61 -30.32
C HIS A 70 31.14 -26.37 -29.25
N PRO A 71 32.18 -25.77 -28.63
CA PRO A 71 33.01 -26.44 -27.64
C PRO A 71 32.19 -27.17 -26.55
N ASP A 72 31.11 -26.56 -26.04
CA ASP A 72 30.27 -27.16 -25.00
C ASP A 72 29.44 -28.36 -25.49
N ASP A 73 29.20 -28.48 -26.81
CA ASP A 73 28.41 -29.55 -27.42
C ASP A 73 29.27 -30.68 -27.98
N ARG A 74 30.55 -30.40 -28.29
CA ARG A 74 31.42 -31.29 -29.07
C ARG A 74 31.52 -32.68 -28.48
N GLU A 75 31.91 -32.80 -27.23
CA GLU A 75 32.09 -34.10 -26.57
C GLU A 75 30.76 -34.88 -26.51
N ARG A 76 29.68 -34.21 -26.14
CA ARG A 76 28.34 -34.80 -26.05
C ARG A 76 27.86 -35.35 -27.38
N VAL A 77 27.94 -34.55 -28.44
CA VAL A 77 27.44 -34.89 -29.78
C VAL A 77 28.27 -36.02 -30.41
N VAL A 78 29.60 -35.94 -30.34
CA VAL A 78 30.48 -37.00 -30.85
C VAL A 78 30.27 -38.31 -30.11
N ASN A 79 30.16 -38.27 -28.79
CA ASN A 79 29.88 -39.49 -27.98
C ASN A 79 28.51 -40.10 -28.31
N GLN A 80 27.47 -39.28 -28.48
CA GLN A 80 26.13 -39.75 -28.90
C GLN A 80 26.17 -40.42 -30.27
N TYR A 81 26.90 -39.85 -31.21
CA TYR A 81 27.10 -40.43 -32.55
C TYR A 81 27.76 -41.81 -32.47
N TRP A 82 28.91 -41.91 -31.81
CA TRP A 82 29.65 -43.17 -31.71
C TRP A 82 28.92 -44.23 -30.87
N ASN A 83 28.19 -43.82 -29.84
CA ASN A 83 27.35 -44.75 -29.07
C ASN A 83 26.23 -45.33 -29.93
N ALA A 84 25.58 -44.54 -30.79
CA ALA A 84 24.62 -45.06 -31.73
C ALA A 84 25.24 -46.02 -32.76
N VAL A 85 26.38 -45.69 -33.31
CA VAL A 85 27.10 -46.55 -34.28
C VAL A 85 27.51 -47.88 -33.66
N LYS A 86 28.05 -47.88 -32.42
CA LYS A 86 28.53 -49.05 -31.68
C LYS A 86 27.43 -49.89 -30.99
N ASP A 87 26.21 -49.42 -30.95
CA ASP A 87 25.08 -50.18 -30.40
C ASP A 87 24.57 -51.23 -31.41
N TYR A 88 25.18 -52.38 -31.43
CA TYR A 88 24.82 -53.49 -32.31
C TYR A 88 23.42 -54.06 -32.06
N THR A 89 22.76 -53.64 -30.94
CA THR A 89 21.36 -54.03 -30.64
C THR A 89 20.35 -53.21 -31.42
N ASN A 90 20.78 -52.13 -32.09
CA ASN A 90 19.98 -51.20 -32.88
C ASN A 90 18.88 -50.50 -32.05
N ARG A 91 19.08 -50.32 -30.73
CA ARG A 91 18.15 -49.64 -29.82
C ARG A 91 18.42 -48.15 -29.74
N THR A 92 19.70 -47.75 -29.89
CA THR A 92 20.12 -46.37 -29.83
C THR A 92 19.88 -45.68 -31.17
N ILE A 93 19.21 -44.54 -31.11
CA ILE A 93 18.92 -43.67 -32.25
C ILE A 93 19.86 -42.48 -32.14
N TYR A 94 20.50 -42.05 -33.24
CA TYR A 94 21.14 -40.75 -33.28
C TYR A 94 20.12 -39.69 -33.57
N ASP A 95 19.86 -38.87 -32.58
CA ASP A 95 18.88 -37.76 -32.61
C ASP A 95 19.32 -36.72 -31.58
N THR A 96 19.76 -35.54 -32.05
CA THR A 96 20.37 -34.55 -31.17
C THR A 96 20.29 -33.14 -31.73
N GLU A 97 20.22 -32.18 -30.85
CA GLU A 97 20.31 -30.75 -31.18
C GLU A 97 21.64 -30.21 -30.64
N TYR A 98 22.25 -29.34 -31.40
CA TYR A 98 23.56 -28.73 -31.04
C TYR A 98 23.82 -27.45 -31.81
N GLN A 99 24.80 -26.67 -31.34
CA GLN A 99 25.24 -25.47 -32.02
C GLN A 99 26.40 -25.82 -32.97
N PHE A 100 26.31 -25.36 -34.22
CA PHE A 100 27.25 -25.59 -35.26
C PHE A 100 27.74 -24.29 -35.91
N LEU A 101 29.05 -24.15 -36.09
CA LEU A 101 29.66 -22.97 -36.68
C LEU A 101 29.46 -22.96 -38.18
N THR A 102 28.65 -22.03 -38.67
CA THR A 102 28.47 -21.79 -40.11
C THR A 102 29.56 -20.89 -40.68
N HIS A 103 29.78 -20.90 -41.99
CA HIS A 103 30.80 -20.10 -42.64
C HIS A 103 30.68 -18.59 -42.43
N ASN A 104 29.44 -18.05 -42.44
CA ASN A 104 29.18 -16.61 -42.48
C ASN A 104 28.13 -16.11 -41.49
N ARG A 105 27.52 -17.01 -40.67
CA ARG A 105 26.43 -16.67 -39.75
C ARG A 105 26.74 -17.00 -38.29
N GLY A 106 27.99 -17.39 -37.97
CA GLY A 106 28.38 -17.80 -36.63
C GLY A 106 27.76 -19.13 -36.21
N TYR A 107 27.69 -19.36 -34.90
CA TYR A 107 27.02 -20.55 -34.34
C TYR A 107 25.53 -20.45 -34.54
N ARG A 108 24.94 -21.54 -35.07
CA ARG A 108 23.50 -21.72 -35.23
C ARG A 108 23.06 -23.07 -34.67
N TRP A 109 21.84 -23.16 -34.21
CA TRP A 109 21.28 -24.42 -33.75
C TRP A 109 20.86 -25.30 -34.91
N PHE A 110 21.33 -26.55 -34.88
CA PHE A 110 20.94 -27.60 -35.81
C PHE A 110 20.31 -28.76 -35.05
N HIS A 111 19.33 -29.40 -35.66
CA HIS A 111 18.83 -30.71 -35.27
C HIS A 111 19.35 -31.75 -36.27
N ALA A 112 20.03 -32.77 -35.78
CA ALA A 112 20.52 -33.88 -36.61
C ALA A 112 19.94 -35.19 -36.12
N ALA A 113 19.41 -35.98 -37.06
CA ALA A 113 19.01 -37.36 -36.78
C ALA A 113 19.48 -38.32 -37.86
N GLY A 114 19.74 -39.57 -37.49
CA GLY A 114 20.20 -40.58 -38.40
C GLY A 114 19.71 -41.98 -38.13
N ARG A 115 19.71 -42.80 -39.15
CA ARG A 115 19.35 -44.23 -39.09
C ARG A 115 20.52 -45.06 -39.59
N ILE A 116 20.78 -46.17 -38.91
CA ILE A 116 21.91 -47.05 -39.19
C ILE A 116 21.39 -48.31 -39.86
N ALA A 117 21.90 -48.59 -41.06
CA ALA A 117 21.75 -49.88 -41.73
C ALA A 117 22.85 -50.83 -41.19
N ARG A 118 22.43 -52.06 -40.84
CA ARG A 118 23.32 -53.03 -40.17
C ARG A 118 23.34 -54.35 -40.90
N ARG A 119 24.45 -55.09 -40.73
CA ARG A 119 24.58 -56.49 -41.17
C ARG A 119 23.82 -57.42 -40.25
N GLU A 120 23.73 -58.71 -40.59
CA GLU A 120 23.06 -59.73 -39.76
C GLU A 120 23.72 -59.90 -38.38
N ASP A 121 25.03 -59.63 -38.26
CA ASP A 121 25.78 -59.67 -37.01
C ASP A 121 25.62 -58.40 -36.17
N GLY A 122 24.80 -57.44 -36.62
CA GLY A 122 24.56 -56.13 -35.97
C GLY A 122 25.60 -55.08 -36.28
N SER A 123 26.70 -55.38 -37.00
CA SER A 123 27.71 -54.40 -37.35
C SER A 123 27.19 -53.36 -38.34
N PRO A 124 27.64 -52.08 -38.27
CA PRO A 124 27.10 -51.02 -39.12
C PRO A 124 27.57 -51.22 -40.58
N ILE A 125 26.66 -50.96 -41.53
CA ILE A 125 26.95 -50.84 -42.97
C ILE A 125 27.06 -49.37 -43.32
N SER A 126 26.05 -48.62 -42.95
CA SER A 126 26.01 -47.19 -43.18
C SER A 126 25.08 -46.49 -42.16
N ILE A 127 25.34 -45.23 -41.95
CA ILE A 127 24.38 -44.34 -41.26
C ILE A 127 24.00 -43.22 -42.24
N VAL A 128 22.70 -42.98 -42.37
CA VAL A 128 22.15 -41.91 -43.18
C VAL A 128 21.32 -40.99 -42.28
N GLY A 129 21.51 -39.73 -42.40
CA GLY A 129 20.77 -38.76 -41.60
C GLY A 129 20.54 -37.43 -42.30
N PHE A 130 19.93 -36.53 -41.54
CA PHE A 130 19.65 -35.18 -41.99
C PHE A 130 20.07 -34.14 -40.94
N PHE A 131 20.25 -32.92 -41.40
CA PHE A 131 20.39 -31.72 -40.60
C PHE A 131 19.26 -30.74 -40.93
N ILE A 132 18.72 -30.12 -39.92
CA ILE A 132 17.76 -29.03 -40.04
C ILE A 132 18.27 -27.85 -39.24
N ASP A 133 18.32 -26.67 -39.84
CA ASP A 133 18.56 -25.41 -39.13
C ASP A 133 17.34 -25.06 -38.30
N ILE A 134 17.47 -25.07 -36.99
CA ILE A 134 16.41 -24.80 -36.02
C ILE A 134 16.66 -23.51 -35.22
N ASP A 135 17.58 -22.69 -35.66
CA ASP A 135 18.00 -21.47 -34.94
C ASP A 135 16.82 -20.48 -34.76
N ASP A 136 16.06 -20.29 -35.82
CA ASP A 136 14.90 -19.40 -35.75
C ASP A 136 13.82 -19.93 -34.80
N LYS A 137 13.62 -21.24 -34.72
CA LYS A 137 12.75 -21.90 -33.75
C LYS A 137 13.26 -21.69 -32.32
N LYS A 138 14.55 -21.91 -32.08
CA LYS A 138 15.19 -21.72 -30.76
C LYS A 138 15.06 -20.27 -30.27
N ARG A 139 15.35 -19.32 -31.17
CA ARG A 139 15.20 -17.88 -30.84
C ARG A 139 13.73 -17.51 -30.50
N LEU A 140 12.77 -18.06 -31.22
CA LEU A 140 11.36 -17.83 -30.93
C LEU A 140 10.95 -18.41 -29.57
N GLU A 141 11.43 -19.62 -29.25
CA GLU A 141 11.19 -20.26 -27.96
C GLU A 141 11.81 -19.47 -26.80
N GLU A 142 13.04 -18.96 -26.97
CA GLU A 142 13.71 -18.13 -25.98
C GLU A 142 12.98 -16.79 -25.77
N ASN A 143 12.60 -16.13 -26.85
CA ASN A 143 11.83 -14.88 -26.78
C ASN A 143 10.48 -15.08 -26.08
N LEU A 144 9.80 -16.19 -26.39
CA LEU A 144 8.52 -16.51 -25.73
C LEU A 144 8.70 -16.74 -24.23
N LYS A 145 9.74 -17.52 -23.84
CA LYS A 145 10.07 -17.74 -22.42
C LYS A 145 10.43 -16.44 -21.69
N ALA A 146 11.19 -15.57 -22.34
CA ALA A 146 11.55 -14.27 -21.78
C ALA A 146 10.30 -13.38 -21.57
N ALA A 147 9.41 -13.32 -22.57
CA ALA A 147 8.17 -12.58 -22.48
C ALA A 147 7.22 -13.11 -21.38
N ASP A 148 7.11 -14.43 -21.25
CA ASP A 148 6.31 -15.07 -20.19
C ASP A 148 6.90 -14.81 -18.80
N ALA A 149 8.23 -14.83 -18.65
CA ALA A 149 8.91 -14.51 -17.41
C ALA A 149 8.68 -13.04 -17.01
N GLU A 150 8.82 -12.12 -17.96
CA GLU A 150 8.56 -10.69 -17.73
C GLU A 150 7.09 -10.45 -17.31
N LYS A 151 6.13 -11.05 -18.03
CA LYS A 151 4.72 -10.95 -17.69
C LYS A 151 4.41 -11.50 -16.30
N SER A 152 5.02 -12.63 -15.94
CA SER A 152 4.85 -13.25 -14.62
C SER A 152 5.39 -12.35 -13.50
N GLU A 153 6.54 -11.71 -13.73
CA GLU A 153 7.11 -10.75 -12.78
C GLU A 153 6.24 -9.51 -12.62
N GLN A 154 5.72 -8.95 -13.73
CA GLN A 154 4.79 -7.81 -13.69
C GLN A 154 3.53 -8.15 -12.89
N LEU A 155 2.95 -9.35 -13.11
CA LEU A 155 1.78 -9.81 -12.35
C LEU A 155 2.09 -9.99 -10.86
N ARG A 156 3.28 -10.49 -10.51
CA ARG A 156 3.72 -10.65 -9.13
C ARG A 156 3.82 -9.30 -8.41
N ILE A 157 4.44 -8.32 -9.08
CA ILE A 157 4.55 -6.94 -8.54
C ILE A 157 3.16 -6.33 -8.35
N LEU A 158 2.30 -6.43 -9.38
CA LEU A 158 0.94 -5.90 -9.30
C LEU A 158 0.15 -6.52 -8.14
N LYS A 159 0.26 -7.84 -7.94
CA LYS A 159 -0.40 -8.53 -6.83
C LYS A 159 0.13 -8.05 -5.48
N SER A 160 1.45 -7.91 -5.34
CA SER A 160 2.05 -7.39 -4.08
C SER A 160 1.62 -5.96 -3.77
N LEU A 161 1.44 -5.11 -4.80
CA LEU A 161 0.89 -3.77 -4.63
C LEU A 161 -0.60 -3.82 -4.26
N ALA A 162 -1.37 -4.71 -4.88
CA ALA A 162 -2.79 -4.88 -4.58
C ALA A 162 -3.03 -5.35 -3.13
N ASP A 163 -2.13 -6.17 -2.58
CA ASP A 163 -2.19 -6.65 -1.19
C ASP A 163 -2.01 -5.52 -0.14
N MET A 164 -1.53 -4.32 -0.55
CA MET A 164 -1.49 -3.15 0.33
C MET A 164 -2.87 -2.48 0.50
N TYR A 165 -3.84 -2.85 -0.31
CA TYR A 165 -5.19 -2.32 -0.27
C TYR A 165 -6.16 -3.36 0.29
N TYR A 166 -7.15 -2.90 1.05
CA TYR A 166 -8.23 -3.79 1.51
C TYR A 166 -9.04 -4.34 0.33
N SER A 167 -9.27 -3.53 -0.70
CA SER A 167 -9.81 -3.99 -1.97
C SER A 167 -9.25 -3.19 -3.15
N MET A 168 -9.08 -3.87 -4.30
CA MET A 168 -8.63 -3.25 -5.54
C MET A 168 -9.31 -3.93 -6.73
N HIS A 169 -10.03 -3.14 -7.52
CA HIS A 169 -10.84 -3.60 -8.65
C HIS A 169 -10.66 -2.70 -9.87
N LEU A 170 -10.35 -3.30 -11.01
CA LEU A 170 -10.38 -2.61 -12.30
C LEU A 170 -11.79 -2.70 -12.88
N ILE A 171 -12.40 -1.58 -13.18
CA ILE A 171 -13.77 -1.47 -13.65
C ILE A 171 -13.76 -0.85 -15.06
N ASN A 172 -14.25 -1.58 -16.04
CA ASN A 172 -14.49 -1.05 -17.36
C ASN A 172 -15.93 -0.48 -17.41
N LEU A 173 -16.02 0.85 -17.51
CA LEU A 173 -17.31 1.56 -17.45
C LEU A 173 -18.16 1.35 -18.69
N LYS A 174 -17.54 1.01 -19.87
CA LYS A 174 -18.27 0.73 -21.11
C LYS A 174 -18.90 -0.65 -21.13
N THR A 175 -18.17 -1.66 -20.65
CA THR A 175 -18.64 -3.06 -20.67
C THR A 175 -19.32 -3.48 -19.37
N GLY A 176 -19.15 -2.70 -18.30
CA GLY A 176 -19.63 -3.05 -16.95
C GLY A 176 -18.89 -4.25 -16.34
N THR A 177 -17.68 -4.55 -16.78
CA THR A 177 -16.88 -5.66 -16.24
C THR A 177 -16.00 -5.21 -15.08
N ILE A 178 -15.87 -6.06 -14.05
CA ILE A 178 -14.97 -5.87 -12.91
C ILE A 178 -13.90 -6.97 -12.97
N THR A 179 -12.63 -6.56 -12.87
CA THR A 179 -11.50 -7.46 -12.62
C THR A 179 -10.99 -7.22 -11.21
N GLU A 180 -11.03 -8.24 -10.38
CA GLU A 180 -10.56 -8.19 -8.99
C GLU A 180 -9.05 -8.45 -8.94
N TYR A 181 -8.31 -7.58 -8.23
CA TYR A 181 -6.90 -7.78 -7.89
C TYR A 181 -6.72 -8.13 -6.42
N SER A 182 -7.52 -7.53 -5.54
CA SER A 182 -7.55 -7.81 -4.11
C SER A 182 -8.94 -7.51 -3.55
N SER A 183 -9.40 -8.30 -2.54
CA SER A 183 -10.63 -8.03 -1.82
C SER A 183 -10.58 -8.58 -0.41
N GLY A 184 -11.13 -7.83 0.56
CA GLY A 184 -11.42 -8.33 1.90
C GLY A 184 -12.40 -9.52 1.85
N GLY A 185 -12.24 -10.46 2.79
CA GLY A 185 -13.03 -11.71 2.79
C GLY A 185 -14.55 -11.50 2.77
N GLU A 186 -15.00 -10.44 3.43
CA GLU A 186 -16.42 -10.06 3.54
C GLU A 186 -17.02 -9.57 2.21
N LEU A 187 -16.19 -9.12 1.27
CA LEU A 187 -16.65 -8.62 -0.03
C LEU A 187 -16.91 -9.75 -1.04
N LYS A 188 -16.32 -10.93 -0.85
CA LYS A 188 -16.43 -12.04 -1.80
C LYS A 188 -17.85 -12.45 -2.08
N GLU A 189 -18.70 -12.51 -1.05
CA GLU A 189 -20.11 -12.87 -1.21
C GLU A 189 -20.86 -11.96 -2.20
N PHE A 190 -20.50 -10.69 -2.26
CA PHE A 190 -21.10 -9.70 -3.16
C PHE A 190 -20.46 -9.74 -4.55
N LEU A 191 -19.15 -9.95 -4.63
CA LEU A 191 -18.38 -9.97 -5.88
C LEU A 191 -18.69 -11.21 -6.75
N ASP A 192 -18.97 -12.37 -6.11
CA ASP A 192 -19.30 -13.61 -6.79
C ASP A 192 -20.71 -13.62 -7.42
N LYS A 193 -21.56 -12.65 -7.10
CA LYS A 193 -22.90 -12.55 -7.68
C LYS A 193 -22.83 -12.22 -9.17
N LYS A 194 -23.65 -12.91 -9.98
CA LYS A 194 -23.75 -12.68 -11.44
C LYS A 194 -24.69 -11.51 -11.77
N ILE A 195 -24.31 -10.32 -11.30
CA ILE A 195 -25.03 -9.06 -11.51
C ILE A 195 -24.07 -8.01 -12.09
N SER A 196 -24.58 -6.87 -12.51
CA SER A 196 -23.78 -5.79 -13.08
C SER A 196 -22.78 -5.20 -12.07
N ALA A 197 -21.72 -4.56 -12.56
CA ALA A 197 -20.75 -3.85 -11.74
C ALA A 197 -21.42 -2.80 -10.84
N ALA A 198 -22.36 -2.02 -11.38
CA ALA A 198 -23.08 -0.99 -10.64
C ALA A 198 -23.92 -1.58 -9.50
N GLU A 199 -24.62 -2.69 -9.74
CA GLU A 199 -25.39 -3.39 -8.71
C GLU A 199 -24.50 -4.01 -7.63
N LYS A 200 -23.32 -4.55 -8.00
CA LYS A 200 -22.33 -5.04 -7.01
C LYS A 200 -21.86 -3.93 -6.09
N MET A 201 -21.44 -2.80 -6.65
CA MET A 201 -20.99 -1.65 -5.87
C MET A 201 -22.09 -1.15 -4.94
N ARG A 202 -23.31 -1.02 -5.45
CA ARG A 202 -24.46 -0.62 -4.63
C ARG A 202 -24.70 -1.58 -3.46
N LEU A 203 -24.76 -2.88 -3.72
CA LEU A 203 -24.96 -3.90 -2.67
C LEU A 203 -23.84 -3.86 -1.61
N ILE A 204 -22.59 -3.69 -2.03
CA ILE A 204 -21.46 -3.56 -1.10
C ILE A 204 -21.68 -2.33 -0.21
N MET A 205 -21.96 -1.16 -0.76
CA MET A 205 -22.13 0.07 0.02
C MET A 205 -23.32 -0.02 0.97
N GLU A 206 -24.43 -0.61 0.55
CA GLU A 206 -25.61 -0.81 1.41
C GLU A 206 -25.34 -1.69 2.63
N ASN A 207 -24.45 -2.70 2.52
CA ASN A 207 -24.21 -3.70 3.56
C ASN A 207 -22.93 -3.52 4.36
N VAL A 208 -21.91 -2.85 3.81
CA VAL A 208 -20.59 -2.71 4.43
C VAL A 208 -20.40 -1.36 5.11
N ILE A 209 -21.14 -0.34 4.69
CA ILE A 209 -21.01 1.03 5.22
C ILE A 209 -21.95 1.25 6.41
N VAL A 210 -21.46 1.93 7.45
CA VAL A 210 -22.32 2.32 8.59
C VAL A 210 -23.42 3.29 8.13
N PRO A 211 -24.63 3.25 8.74
CA PRO A 211 -25.79 3.96 8.23
C PRO A 211 -25.59 5.44 7.94
N GLN A 212 -24.87 6.16 8.81
CA GLN A 212 -24.64 7.61 8.68
C GLN A 212 -23.81 8.04 7.45
N TYR A 213 -23.02 7.13 6.84
CA TYR A 213 -22.21 7.40 5.65
C TYR A 213 -22.77 6.72 4.39
N ARG A 214 -23.87 5.97 4.49
CA ARG A 214 -24.37 5.11 3.41
C ARG A 214 -24.78 5.89 2.17
N ASP A 215 -25.55 6.96 2.36
CA ASP A 215 -26.04 7.77 1.23
C ASP A 215 -24.88 8.42 0.48
N SER A 216 -23.91 9.00 1.17
CA SER A 216 -22.73 9.59 0.56
C SER A 216 -21.81 8.55 -0.12
N ALA A 217 -21.74 7.34 0.42
CA ALA A 217 -20.98 6.25 -0.20
C ALA A 217 -21.65 5.72 -1.47
N LEU A 218 -22.97 5.61 -1.48
CA LEU A 218 -23.76 5.24 -2.67
C LEU A 218 -23.60 6.28 -3.78
N GLU A 219 -23.70 7.58 -3.45
CA GLU A 219 -23.46 8.67 -4.40
C GLU A 219 -22.02 8.63 -4.94
N PHE A 220 -21.04 8.47 -4.05
CA PHE A 220 -19.62 8.40 -4.44
C PHE A 220 -19.35 7.26 -5.39
N THR A 221 -19.91 6.06 -5.16
CA THR A 221 -19.64 4.84 -5.91
C THR A 221 -20.62 4.58 -7.06
N ASP A 222 -21.48 5.53 -7.39
CA ASP A 222 -22.40 5.44 -8.54
C ASP A 222 -21.61 5.41 -9.86
N LEU A 223 -21.46 4.21 -10.44
CA LEU A 223 -20.72 3.99 -11.68
C LEU A 223 -21.40 4.63 -12.90
N THR A 224 -22.68 5.02 -12.82
CA THR A 224 -23.38 5.67 -13.92
C THR A 224 -22.95 7.12 -14.10
N THR A 225 -22.51 7.77 -13.05
CA THR A 225 -22.08 9.19 -13.02
C THR A 225 -20.57 9.37 -12.95
N ILE A 226 -19.81 8.32 -12.58
CA ILE A 226 -18.37 8.44 -12.28
C ILE A 226 -17.54 8.96 -13.45
N SER A 227 -17.87 8.55 -14.70
CA SER A 227 -17.14 8.98 -15.89
C SER A 227 -17.21 10.51 -16.06
N GLU A 228 -18.39 11.10 -15.86
CA GLU A 228 -18.59 12.54 -15.96
C GLU A 228 -17.95 13.29 -14.77
N ARG A 229 -18.15 12.80 -13.55
CA ARG A 229 -17.58 13.40 -12.33
C ARG A 229 -16.06 13.41 -12.33
N MET A 230 -15.43 12.48 -13.06
CA MET A 230 -13.98 12.39 -13.19
C MET A 230 -13.46 12.99 -14.50
N ARG A 231 -14.26 13.72 -15.28
CA ARG A 231 -13.81 14.40 -16.51
C ARG A 231 -12.59 15.29 -16.22
N GLY A 232 -11.45 15.00 -16.81
CA GLY A 232 -10.20 15.72 -16.58
C GLY A 232 -9.56 15.55 -15.20
N ILE A 233 -10.10 14.67 -14.34
CA ILE A 233 -9.59 14.38 -13.00
C ILE A 233 -8.95 13.00 -13.00
N LYS A 234 -7.72 12.91 -12.53
CA LYS A 234 -7.00 11.62 -12.46
C LYS A 234 -7.44 10.75 -11.29
N THR A 235 -7.76 11.36 -10.16
CA THR A 235 -8.14 10.63 -8.94
C THR A 235 -9.27 11.34 -8.22
N LEU A 236 -10.30 10.60 -7.86
CA LEU A 236 -11.40 11.05 -7.01
C LEU A 236 -11.40 10.20 -5.73
N SER A 237 -11.35 10.85 -4.56
CA SER A 237 -11.20 10.17 -3.26
C SER A 237 -12.28 10.62 -2.28
N SER A 238 -12.69 9.70 -1.41
CA SER A 238 -13.56 10.02 -0.27
C SER A 238 -13.30 9.07 0.90
N GLU A 239 -13.58 9.52 2.12
CA GLU A 239 -13.39 8.75 3.34
C GLU A 239 -14.74 8.31 3.89
N PHE A 240 -14.83 7.05 4.34
CA PHE A 240 -16.04 6.45 4.88
C PHE A 240 -15.72 5.59 6.09
N VAL A 241 -16.76 5.21 6.83
CA VAL A 241 -16.66 4.26 7.93
C VAL A 241 -17.36 2.96 7.55
N GLY A 242 -16.59 1.88 7.50
CA GLY A 242 -17.09 0.52 7.28
C GLY A 242 -17.47 -0.17 8.59
N GLN A 243 -18.43 -1.11 8.52
CA GLN A 243 -18.86 -1.90 9.68
C GLN A 243 -17.76 -2.83 10.20
N TYR A 244 -16.86 -3.29 9.32
CA TYR A 244 -15.80 -4.26 9.62
C TYR A 244 -14.40 -3.64 9.65
N THR A 245 -14.20 -2.54 8.93
CA THR A 245 -12.85 -1.96 8.70
C THR A 245 -12.58 -0.69 9.51
N GLY A 246 -13.60 -0.09 10.16
CA GLY A 246 -13.48 1.26 10.67
C GLY A 246 -13.32 2.30 9.54
N TRP A 247 -12.48 3.30 9.74
CA TRP A 247 -12.20 4.32 8.74
C TRP A 247 -11.42 3.76 7.55
N PHE A 248 -11.89 4.03 6.35
CA PHE A 248 -11.15 3.73 5.13
C PHE A 248 -11.30 4.86 4.10
N ILE A 249 -10.31 4.97 3.21
CA ILE A 249 -10.38 5.85 2.05
C ILE A 249 -10.70 5.01 0.81
N ALA A 250 -11.65 5.47 0.02
CA ALA A 250 -12.00 4.92 -1.29
C ALA A 250 -11.51 5.85 -2.40
N ASN A 251 -10.89 5.28 -3.42
CA ASN A 251 -10.35 6.04 -4.55
C ASN A 251 -10.87 5.46 -5.86
N PHE A 252 -11.29 6.34 -6.78
CA PHE A 252 -11.37 6.06 -8.20
C PHE A 252 -10.17 6.70 -8.90
N ILE A 253 -9.43 5.94 -9.68
CA ILE A 253 -8.24 6.38 -10.43
C ILE A 253 -8.52 6.13 -11.91
N ALA A 254 -8.45 7.16 -12.75
CA ALA A 254 -8.60 7.01 -14.20
C ALA A 254 -7.40 6.25 -14.78
N VAL A 255 -7.68 5.10 -15.42
CA VAL A 255 -6.68 4.24 -16.09
C VAL A 255 -6.67 4.51 -17.59
N GLU A 256 -7.86 4.56 -18.21
CA GLU A 256 -8.04 4.90 -19.60
C GLU A 256 -9.11 5.98 -19.73
N THR A 257 -8.92 6.89 -20.67
CA THR A 257 -9.86 7.97 -20.97
C THR A 257 -10.21 7.99 -22.46
N ASP A 258 -11.35 8.55 -22.79
CA ASP A 258 -11.72 8.85 -24.16
C ASP A 258 -11.14 10.20 -24.64
N ASN A 259 -11.52 10.61 -25.85
CA ASN A 259 -11.07 11.86 -26.47
C ASN A 259 -11.58 13.13 -25.74
N GLU A 260 -12.60 12.99 -24.89
CA GLU A 260 -13.19 14.07 -24.09
C GLU A 260 -12.64 14.09 -22.66
N SER A 261 -11.58 13.32 -22.37
CA SER A 261 -10.97 13.13 -21.07
C SER A 261 -11.90 12.54 -20.01
N CYS A 262 -12.95 11.81 -20.45
CA CYS A 262 -13.81 11.04 -19.57
C CYS A 262 -13.23 9.63 -19.36
N PRO A 263 -13.10 9.13 -18.14
CA PRO A 263 -12.63 7.77 -17.89
C PRO A 263 -13.53 6.72 -18.50
N THR A 264 -12.91 5.77 -19.21
CA THR A 264 -13.55 4.56 -19.75
C THR A 264 -13.19 3.31 -18.94
N VAL A 265 -12.04 3.35 -18.29
CA VAL A 265 -11.58 2.33 -17.34
C VAL A 265 -11.08 3.03 -16.08
N VAL A 266 -11.57 2.60 -14.93
CA VAL A 266 -11.17 3.12 -13.62
C VAL A 266 -10.67 2.01 -12.72
N LEU A 267 -9.69 2.31 -11.90
CA LEU A 267 -9.27 1.49 -10.78
C LEU A 267 -9.98 1.99 -9.52
N PHE A 268 -10.82 1.17 -8.94
CA PHE A 268 -11.41 1.41 -7.63
C PHE A 268 -10.55 0.71 -6.57
N SER A 269 -10.12 1.45 -5.55
CA SER A 269 -9.34 0.89 -4.45
C SER A 269 -9.83 1.42 -3.11
N THR A 270 -9.74 0.58 -2.08
CA THR A 270 -10.02 0.97 -0.70
C THR A 270 -8.83 0.64 0.19
N GLN A 271 -8.49 1.55 1.09
CA GLN A 271 -7.41 1.38 2.06
C GLN A 271 -7.90 1.72 3.46
N VAL A 272 -7.67 0.84 4.42
CA VAL A 272 -8.00 1.09 5.83
C VAL A 272 -7.05 2.16 6.38
N ILE A 273 -7.65 3.18 7.03
CA ILE A 273 -6.95 4.33 7.61
C ILE A 273 -7.31 4.53 9.10
N ASP A 274 -7.87 3.51 9.73
CA ASP A 274 -8.41 3.62 11.09
C ASP A 274 -7.32 4.00 12.11
N GLU A 275 -6.16 3.36 12.05
CA GLU A 275 -5.01 3.71 12.90
C GLU A 275 -4.56 5.15 12.70
N ARG A 276 -4.49 5.62 11.44
CA ARG A 276 -4.15 7.01 11.14
C ARG A 276 -5.16 7.98 11.73
N LYS A 277 -6.45 7.70 11.59
CA LYS A 277 -7.53 8.53 12.16
C LYS A 277 -7.49 8.55 13.69
N GLN A 278 -7.23 7.42 14.32
CA GLN A 278 -7.05 7.35 15.78
C GLN A 278 -5.83 8.17 16.21
N GLN A 279 -4.70 8.06 15.51
CA GLN A 279 -3.52 8.87 15.79
C GLN A 279 -3.78 10.37 15.60
N GLU A 280 -4.43 10.76 14.51
CA GLU A 280 -4.85 12.15 14.27
C GLU A 280 -5.73 12.67 15.41
N GLN A 281 -6.69 11.87 15.87
CA GLN A 281 -7.58 12.23 16.98
C GLN A 281 -6.82 12.36 18.30
N VAL A 282 -5.91 11.44 18.60
CA VAL A 282 -5.06 11.52 19.80
C VAL A 282 -4.17 12.76 19.75
N LEU A 283 -3.53 13.04 18.61
CA LEU A 283 -2.72 14.24 18.43
C LEU A 283 -3.55 15.52 18.53
N PHE A 284 -4.76 15.53 17.98
CA PHE A 284 -5.68 16.65 18.13
C PHE A 284 -6.04 16.88 19.60
N LEU A 285 -6.46 15.82 20.32
CA LEU A 285 -6.79 15.92 21.75
C LEU A 285 -5.60 16.43 22.54
N ARG A 286 -4.39 15.88 22.36
CA ARG A 286 -3.17 16.39 23.02
C ARG A 286 -2.87 17.85 22.68
N SER A 287 -3.18 18.29 21.47
CA SER A 287 -2.94 19.67 21.06
C SER A 287 -3.88 20.69 21.71
N VAL A 288 -5.04 20.24 22.22
CA VAL A 288 -6.08 21.10 22.80
C VAL A 288 -6.35 20.84 24.29
N THR A 289 -5.72 19.82 24.90
CA THR A 289 -5.84 19.51 26.33
C THR A 289 -4.56 19.82 27.09
N ASP A 290 -4.68 20.04 28.39
CA ASP A 290 -3.60 20.12 29.36
C ASP A 290 -3.32 18.72 29.92
N ASP A 291 -2.08 18.24 29.79
CA ASP A 291 -1.70 16.87 30.14
C ASP A 291 -1.85 16.55 31.65
N MET A 292 -1.78 17.55 32.52
CA MET A 292 -1.85 17.36 33.98
C MET A 292 -3.30 17.25 34.45
N THR A 293 -4.19 18.07 33.91
CA THR A 293 -5.58 18.19 34.39
C THR A 293 -6.60 17.49 33.50
N GLY A 294 -6.28 17.23 32.23
CA GLY A 294 -7.20 16.75 31.22
C GLY A 294 -8.20 17.82 30.74
N PHE A 295 -8.14 19.05 31.26
CA PHE A 295 -8.93 20.16 30.78
C PHE A 295 -8.43 20.69 29.45
N LEU A 296 -9.18 21.55 28.79
CA LEU A 296 -8.73 22.25 27.58
C LEU A 296 -7.56 23.18 27.94
N ASN A 297 -6.57 23.26 27.06
CA ASN A 297 -5.40 24.10 27.27
C ASN A 297 -5.60 25.56 26.82
N ARG A 298 -4.61 26.40 27.02
CA ARG A 298 -4.62 27.81 26.61
C ARG A 298 -4.94 28.01 25.13
N ARG A 299 -4.42 27.16 24.26
CA ARG A 299 -4.69 27.23 22.81
C ARG A 299 -6.20 27.04 22.51
N ALA A 300 -6.81 26.05 23.15
CA ALA A 300 -8.24 25.81 23.02
C ALA A 300 -9.08 26.97 23.58
N TYR A 301 -8.63 27.60 24.68
CA TYR A 301 -9.24 28.80 25.22
C TYR A 301 -9.21 29.98 24.23
N GLU A 302 -8.05 30.26 23.66
CA GLU A 302 -7.91 31.34 22.65
C GLU A 302 -8.78 31.08 21.41
N ALA A 303 -8.84 29.83 20.94
CA ALA A 303 -9.73 29.44 19.85
C ALA A 303 -11.22 29.62 20.20
N GLN A 304 -11.62 29.33 21.46
CA GLN A 304 -12.98 29.54 21.92
C GLN A 304 -13.38 31.02 22.02
N LEU A 305 -12.42 31.86 22.45
CA LEU A 305 -12.65 33.33 22.44
C LEU A 305 -12.84 33.84 21.02
N GLU A 306 -11.97 33.40 20.09
CA GLU A 306 -12.06 33.79 18.67
C GLU A 306 -13.38 33.34 18.04
N TYR A 307 -13.88 32.14 18.41
CA TYR A 307 -15.18 31.65 17.99
C TYR A 307 -16.30 32.62 18.44
N TYR A 308 -16.33 33.05 19.72
CA TYR A 308 -17.34 33.94 20.24
C TYR A 308 -17.17 35.41 19.79
N ARG A 309 -16.02 35.84 19.32
CA ARG A 309 -15.83 37.12 18.63
C ARG A 309 -16.51 37.18 17.26
N ARG A 310 -16.72 36.03 16.64
CA ARG A 310 -17.30 35.91 15.27
C ARG A 310 -18.73 35.37 15.27
N ASN A 311 -19.17 34.80 16.37
CA ASN A 311 -20.48 34.15 16.49
C ASN A 311 -21.25 34.67 17.71
N PRO A 312 -22.59 34.57 17.72
CA PRO A 312 -23.39 34.96 18.85
C PRO A 312 -22.98 34.24 20.14
N ILE A 313 -22.89 34.95 21.22
CA ILE A 313 -22.67 34.44 22.56
C ILE A 313 -24.01 33.96 23.11
N PRO A 314 -24.13 32.74 23.69
CA PRO A 314 -25.34 32.29 24.35
C PRO A 314 -25.75 33.24 25.47
N ASP A 315 -27.05 33.59 25.54
CA ASP A 315 -27.59 34.52 26.54
C ASP A 315 -27.36 34.06 27.98
N ASN A 316 -27.29 32.75 28.21
CA ASN A 316 -27.05 32.14 29.51
C ASN A 316 -25.56 31.74 29.71
N LEU A 317 -24.63 32.32 28.96
CA LEU A 317 -23.19 32.08 29.17
C LEU A 317 -22.76 32.69 30.50
N VAL A 318 -22.14 31.88 31.32
CA VAL A 318 -21.40 32.32 32.53
C VAL A 318 -19.92 32.11 32.27
N PHE A 319 -19.17 33.20 32.29
CA PHE A 319 -17.71 33.20 32.16
C PHE A 319 -17.07 33.33 33.54
N THR A 320 -16.25 32.37 33.94
CA THR A 320 -15.63 32.35 35.29
C THR A 320 -14.13 32.23 35.15
N MET A 321 -13.38 33.05 35.87
CA MET A 321 -11.91 32.93 36.03
C MET A 321 -11.61 32.49 37.46
N ILE A 322 -10.64 31.54 37.58
CA ILE A 322 -10.27 30.93 38.86
C ILE A 322 -8.75 30.86 38.93
N ASP A 323 -8.23 31.15 40.13
CA ASP A 323 -6.80 31.09 40.47
C ASP A 323 -6.59 30.30 41.76
N ILE A 324 -5.64 29.33 41.73
CA ILE A 324 -5.30 28.60 42.94
C ILE A 324 -4.34 29.47 43.80
N ASN A 325 -4.82 29.83 44.97
CA ASN A 325 -4.03 30.70 45.89
C ASN A 325 -2.75 30.02 46.34
N GLN A 326 -1.70 30.80 46.43
CA GLN A 326 -0.37 30.39 47.00
C GLN A 326 0.33 29.22 46.28
N LEU A 327 -0.06 28.83 45.06
CA LEU A 327 0.60 27.74 44.34
C LEU A 327 2.12 27.92 44.25
N LYS A 328 2.59 29.16 44.01
CA LYS A 328 4.02 29.47 43.96
C LYS A 328 4.71 29.22 45.32
N LEU A 329 4.09 29.66 46.43
CA LEU A 329 4.64 29.43 47.77
C LEU A 329 4.73 27.94 48.10
N VAL A 330 3.70 27.18 47.75
CA VAL A 330 3.68 25.70 47.90
C VAL A 330 4.80 25.07 47.10
N ASN A 331 4.99 25.46 45.83
CA ASN A 331 6.09 24.97 45.00
C ASN A 331 7.45 25.30 45.59
N ASP A 332 7.67 26.54 46.05
CA ASP A 332 8.93 27.01 46.54
C ASP A 332 9.29 26.36 47.91
N THR A 333 8.27 25.94 48.69
CA THR A 333 8.46 25.41 50.03
C THR A 333 8.39 23.89 50.14
N LEU A 334 7.41 23.27 49.49
CA LEU A 334 7.13 21.83 49.53
C LEU A 334 7.52 21.10 48.25
N GLY A 335 8.01 21.85 47.26
CA GLY A 335 8.42 21.31 45.95
C GLY A 335 7.28 21.19 44.95
N HIS A 336 7.64 21.04 43.68
CA HIS A 336 6.66 20.99 42.55
C HIS A 336 5.61 19.87 42.67
N ALA A 337 5.97 18.73 43.29
CA ALA A 337 5.02 17.63 43.51
C ALA A 337 3.81 18.05 44.38
N ALA A 338 4.01 18.98 45.34
CA ALA A 338 2.95 19.52 46.15
C ALA A 338 2.04 20.50 45.38
N GLY A 339 2.64 21.30 44.50
CA GLY A 339 1.87 22.16 43.59
C GLY A 339 1.06 21.36 42.58
N ASP A 340 1.64 20.30 42.02
CA ASP A 340 0.96 19.37 41.12
C ASP A 340 -0.23 18.69 41.83
N GLU A 341 -0.10 18.34 43.12
CA GLU A 341 -1.18 17.79 43.94
C GLU A 341 -2.36 18.78 44.06
N LEU A 342 -2.09 20.09 44.27
CA LEU A 342 -3.11 21.14 44.30
C LEU A 342 -3.82 21.26 42.96
N ILE A 343 -3.10 21.32 41.85
CA ILE A 343 -3.63 21.46 40.52
C ILE A 343 -4.51 20.25 40.15
N CYS A 344 -4.01 19.03 40.39
CA CYS A 344 -4.77 17.80 40.17
C CYS A 344 -5.96 17.68 41.12
N GLY A 345 -5.82 18.14 42.37
CA GLY A 345 -6.90 18.21 43.34
C GLY A 345 -8.05 19.12 42.90
N PHE A 346 -7.71 20.30 42.39
CA PHE A 346 -8.70 21.22 41.78
C PHE A 346 -9.40 20.57 40.58
N ALA A 347 -8.64 19.98 39.66
CA ALA A 347 -9.21 19.32 38.49
C ALA A 347 -10.19 18.18 38.88
N ASN A 348 -9.82 17.38 39.89
CA ASN A 348 -10.68 16.32 40.41
C ASN A 348 -12.00 16.83 41.00
N ILE A 349 -11.96 17.97 41.70
CA ILE A 349 -13.16 18.62 42.26
C ILE A 349 -14.03 19.11 41.12
N ALA A 350 -13.47 19.87 40.19
CA ALA A 350 -14.21 20.46 39.07
C ALA A 350 -14.85 19.36 38.18
N ASN A 351 -14.16 18.23 37.96
CA ASN A 351 -14.74 17.11 37.21
C ASN A 351 -15.90 16.39 37.90
N LYS A 352 -16.02 16.47 39.22
CA LYS A 352 -17.12 15.83 39.97
C LYS A 352 -18.41 16.64 39.94
N LEU A 353 -18.36 17.92 39.62
CA LEU A 353 -19.52 18.81 39.60
C LEU A 353 -20.35 18.58 38.33
N LYS A 354 -21.27 17.61 38.39
CA LYS A 354 -22.17 17.25 37.28
C LYS A 354 -22.97 18.41 36.70
N PRO A 355 -23.49 19.39 37.48
CA PRO A 355 -24.22 20.53 36.91
C PRO A 355 -23.36 21.41 36.00
N LEU A 356 -22.06 21.47 36.24
CA LEU A 356 -21.10 22.22 35.43
C LEU A 356 -20.65 21.46 34.16
N GLN A 357 -20.96 20.17 34.09
CA GLN A 357 -20.66 19.30 32.95
C GLN A 357 -21.77 19.20 31.89
N GLY A 358 -22.79 20.10 31.94
CA GLY A 358 -23.84 20.17 30.91
C GLY A 358 -23.23 20.12 29.50
N GLN A 359 -23.99 19.68 28.49
CA GLN A 359 -23.53 19.40 27.12
C GLN A 359 -22.66 20.49 26.46
N ASN A 360 -22.60 21.71 27.03
CA ASN A 360 -21.87 22.86 26.48
C ASN A 360 -20.85 23.50 27.47
N GLY A 361 -20.57 22.89 28.62
CA GLY A 361 -19.62 23.43 29.59
C GLY A 361 -18.16 23.13 29.18
N LYS A 362 -17.30 24.14 29.24
CA LYS A 362 -15.85 24.00 28.93
C LYS A 362 -15.02 24.52 30.08
N ILE A 363 -14.00 23.78 30.48
CA ILE A 363 -13.00 24.17 31.45
C ILE A 363 -11.64 24.22 30.76
N PHE A 364 -10.95 25.31 30.97
CA PHE A 364 -9.63 25.57 30.39
C PHE A 364 -8.60 25.78 31.49
N ARG A 365 -7.38 25.29 31.31
CA ARG A 365 -6.21 25.71 32.08
C ARG A 365 -5.40 26.67 31.23
N THR A 366 -5.34 27.94 31.60
CA THR A 366 -4.72 29.02 30.82
C THR A 366 -3.31 29.37 31.27
N GLY A 367 -2.98 29.03 32.53
CA GLY A 367 -1.69 29.27 33.16
C GLY A 367 -1.36 28.18 34.19
N GLY A 368 -0.32 28.39 34.98
CA GLY A 368 0.10 27.46 36.02
C GLY A 368 -1.00 27.19 37.05
N ASP A 369 -1.57 28.26 37.63
CA ASP A 369 -2.61 28.32 38.65
C ASP A 369 -3.95 28.85 38.14
N GLU A 370 -4.04 29.25 36.86
CA GLU A 370 -5.16 29.93 36.28
C GLU A 370 -6.06 28.97 35.48
N PHE A 371 -7.36 29.04 35.76
CA PHE A 371 -8.38 28.27 35.06
C PHE A 371 -9.50 29.20 34.57
N VAL A 372 -10.09 28.86 33.43
CA VAL A 372 -11.28 29.54 32.90
C VAL A 372 -12.38 28.50 32.71
N CYS A 373 -13.60 28.87 33.13
CA CYS A 373 -14.79 28.07 32.88
C CYS A 373 -15.77 28.89 32.05
N MET A 374 -16.37 28.24 31.04
CA MET A 374 -17.44 28.79 30.21
C MET A 374 -18.61 27.80 30.26
N PHE A 375 -19.69 28.19 30.94
CA PHE A 375 -20.85 27.33 31.12
C PHE A 375 -22.10 28.03 30.62
N CYS A 376 -23.04 27.28 30.05
CA CYS A 376 -24.37 27.79 29.68
C CYS A 376 -25.37 27.37 30.75
N LEU A 377 -25.49 28.21 31.80
CA LEU A 377 -26.31 27.96 32.98
C LEU A 377 -27.15 29.19 33.31
N THR A 378 -28.29 28.99 33.95
CA THR A 378 -28.99 30.12 34.57
C THR A 378 -28.20 30.64 35.79
N PRO A 379 -28.42 31.90 36.20
CA PRO A 379 -27.75 32.43 37.40
C PRO A 379 -28.02 31.60 38.66
N GLU A 380 -29.20 31.01 38.80
CA GLU A 380 -29.58 30.17 39.91
C GLU A 380 -28.86 28.85 39.91
N GLU A 381 -28.74 28.18 38.74
CA GLU A 381 -27.98 26.94 38.56
C GLU A 381 -26.49 27.17 38.84
N TYR A 382 -25.95 28.29 38.34
CA TYR A 382 -24.55 28.66 38.59
C TYR A 382 -24.32 28.90 40.09
N ALA A 383 -25.18 29.65 40.79
CA ALA A 383 -25.04 29.91 42.22
C ALA A 383 -25.12 28.64 43.09
N VAL A 384 -25.91 27.65 42.67
CA VAL A 384 -25.93 26.33 43.34
C VAL A 384 -24.62 25.59 43.10
N GLY A 385 -24.18 25.49 41.87
CA GLY A 385 -22.93 24.84 41.51
C GLY A 385 -21.69 25.49 42.15
N GLU A 386 -21.65 26.81 42.19
CA GLU A 386 -20.59 27.58 42.83
C GLU A 386 -20.47 27.28 44.34
N ARG A 387 -21.61 27.24 45.04
CA ARG A 387 -21.63 26.88 46.49
C ARG A 387 -21.14 25.46 46.75
N GLU A 388 -21.58 24.51 45.92
CA GLU A 388 -21.15 23.13 45.98
C GLU A 388 -19.65 23.02 45.71
N PHE A 389 -19.17 23.76 44.72
CA PHE A 389 -17.73 23.80 44.37
C PHE A 389 -16.88 24.33 45.53
N TYR A 390 -17.25 25.47 46.10
CA TYR A 390 -16.52 26.00 47.26
C TYR A 390 -16.58 25.06 48.47
N SER A 391 -17.68 24.34 48.69
CA SER A 391 -17.79 23.33 49.75
C SER A 391 -16.80 22.19 49.54
N HIS A 392 -16.65 21.69 48.31
CA HIS A 392 -15.68 20.64 47.99
C HIS A 392 -14.24 21.15 48.10
N VAL A 393 -13.95 22.39 47.68
CA VAL A 393 -12.63 23.00 47.84
C VAL A 393 -12.27 23.12 49.32
N GLY A 394 -13.20 23.58 50.14
CA GLY A 394 -12.98 23.73 51.59
C GLY A 394 -12.82 22.41 52.37
N GLN A 395 -13.31 21.30 51.83
CA GLN A 395 -13.20 19.96 52.38
C GLN A 395 -12.02 19.16 51.81
N TRP A 396 -11.35 19.71 50.80
CA TRP A 396 -10.25 18.97 50.14
C TRP A 396 -9.02 18.85 51.07
N GLN A 397 -8.46 17.64 51.07
CA GLN A 397 -7.24 17.34 51.78
C GLN A 397 -6.32 16.48 50.91
N GLY A 398 -5.13 16.98 50.64
CA GLY A 398 -4.08 16.24 49.93
C GLY A 398 -3.15 15.47 50.87
N LYS A 399 -2.19 14.78 50.28
CA LYS A 399 -1.15 14.05 51.01
C LYS A 399 0.02 14.95 51.41
N LEU A 400 0.40 15.85 50.53
CA LEU A 400 1.51 16.80 50.69
C LEU A 400 1.02 18.17 51.17
N VAL A 401 -0.19 18.57 50.70
CA VAL A 401 -0.84 19.84 51.06
C VAL A 401 -2.16 19.53 51.71
N LYS A 402 -2.43 20.08 52.89
CA LYS A 402 -3.65 19.76 53.65
C LYS A 402 -4.86 20.52 53.16
N ASN A 403 -4.72 21.76 52.75
CA ASN A 403 -5.81 22.64 52.43
C ASN A 403 -5.60 23.27 51.05
N MET A 404 -6.70 23.43 50.29
CA MET A 404 -6.75 24.17 49.03
C MET A 404 -7.51 25.46 49.23
N SER A 405 -7.04 26.54 48.65
CA SER A 405 -7.77 27.80 48.55
C SER A 405 -7.73 28.32 47.11
N ILE A 406 -8.86 28.88 46.69
CA ILE A 406 -9.01 29.47 45.35
C ILE A 406 -9.55 30.89 45.46
N SER A 407 -9.30 31.69 44.44
CA SER A 407 -9.97 32.95 44.17
C SER A 407 -10.70 32.87 42.85
N ALA A 408 -11.98 33.20 42.81
CA ALA A 408 -12.77 33.14 41.60
C ALA A 408 -13.55 34.43 41.38
N GLY A 409 -13.83 34.71 40.11
CA GLY A 409 -14.71 35.79 39.68
C GLY A 409 -15.47 35.38 38.44
N HIS A 410 -16.73 35.73 38.36
CA HIS A 410 -17.59 35.38 37.24
C HIS A 410 -18.35 36.57 36.64
N ALA A 411 -18.75 36.47 35.37
CA ALA A 411 -19.64 37.42 34.70
C ALA A 411 -20.69 36.62 33.90
N CYS A 412 -21.98 36.91 34.13
CA CYS A 412 -23.08 36.29 33.41
C CYS A 412 -23.49 37.16 32.24
N LYS A 413 -23.65 36.58 31.04
CA LYS A 413 -24.08 37.30 29.83
C LYS A 413 -25.47 37.94 30.03
N VAL A 414 -26.35 37.30 30.81
CA VAL A 414 -27.69 37.83 31.14
C VAL A 414 -27.63 39.16 31.90
N ASP A 415 -26.61 39.38 32.74
CA ASP A 415 -26.40 40.61 33.50
C ASP A 415 -25.77 41.74 32.62
N TYR A 416 -25.15 41.36 31.52
CA TYR A 416 -24.43 42.22 30.57
C TYR A 416 -24.85 41.90 29.14
N PRO A 417 -26.08 42.19 28.70
CA PRO A 417 -26.59 41.74 27.39
C PRO A 417 -25.78 42.29 26.18
N ASP A 418 -25.23 43.48 26.31
CA ASP A 418 -24.48 44.14 25.27
C ASP A 418 -22.98 43.81 25.27
N ALA A 419 -22.45 43.15 26.34
CA ALA A 419 -21.07 42.85 26.47
C ALA A 419 -20.61 41.79 25.45
N ASN A 420 -19.48 42.04 24.79
CA ASN A 420 -18.77 41.03 23.99
C ASN A 420 -17.98 40.07 24.91
N ILE A 421 -17.39 39.03 24.31
CA ILE A 421 -16.68 37.98 25.09
C ILE A 421 -15.46 38.52 25.82
N ASP A 422 -14.76 39.50 25.25
CA ASP A 422 -13.57 40.08 25.87
C ASP A 422 -13.95 40.96 27.07
N GLU A 423 -15.10 41.64 27.02
CA GLU A 423 -15.63 42.40 28.12
C GLU A 423 -16.11 41.50 29.26
N LEU A 424 -16.77 40.37 28.96
CA LEU A 424 -17.13 39.37 29.98
C LEU A 424 -15.88 38.78 30.66
N ALA A 425 -14.88 38.44 29.87
CA ALA A 425 -13.60 37.93 30.39
C ALA A 425 -12.93 38.95 31.33
N LYS A 426 -12.89 40.21 30.92
CA LYS A 426 -12.34 41.31 31.75
C LYS A 426 -13.11 41.51 33.06
N LEU A 427 -14.43 41.48 33.04
CA LEU A 427 -15.26 41.59 34.25
C LEU A 427 -15.00 40.42 35.21
N ALA A 428 -14.88 39.20 34.68
CA ALA A 428 -14.56 38.02 35.49
C ALA A 428 -13.19 38.13 36.12
N ASP A 429 -12.19 38.57 35.35
CA ASP A 429 -10.80 38.77 35.84
C ASP A 429 -10.74 39.82 36.96
N GLU A 430 -11.38 40.99 36.77
CA GLU A 430 -11.45 42.04 37.78
C GLU A 430 -12.09 41.54 39.10
N ARG A 431 -13.10 40.68 39.04
CA ARG A 431 -13.76 40.08 40.19
C ARG A 431 -12.87 39.06 40.86
N MET A 432 -12.22 38.18 40.09
CA MET A 432 -11.26 37.22 40.61
C MET A 432 -10.08 37.93 41.32
N TYR A 433 -9.57 39.01 40.71
CA TYR A 433 -8.48 39.80 41.32
C TYR A 433 -8.88 40.44 42.64
N LYS A 434 -10.15 40.93 42.78
CA LYS A 434 -10.69 41.46 44.05
C LYS A 434 -10.78 40.36 45.10
N ALA A 435 -11.33 39.19 44.74
CA ALA A 435 -11.38 38.02 45.62
C ALA A 435 -9.99 37.59 46.11
N LYS A 436 -9.00 37.61 45.20
CA LYS A 436 -7.60 37.30 45.52
C LYS A 436 -7.00 38.33 46.49
N ALA A 437 -7.27 39.60 46.30
CA ALA A 437 -6.80 40.67 47.21
C ALA A 437 -7.42 40.56 48.62
N GLU A 438 -8.71 40.26 48.70
CA GLU A 438 -9.41 40.00 49.96
C GLU A 438 -8.87 38.76 50.70
N TYR A 439 -8.60 37.68 49.96
CA TYR A 439 -7.97 36.49 50.53
C TYR A 439 -6.63 36.83 51.22
N TYR A 440 -5.73 37.53 50.53
CA TYR A 440 -4.43 37.92 51.09
C TYR A 440 -4.55 38.84 52.30
N LYS A 441 -5.50 39.82 52.24
CA LYS A 441 -5.75 40.73 53.35
C LYS A 441 -6.28 39.99 54.59
N ASN A 442 -7.25 39.11 54.43
CA ASN A 442 -7.89 38.39 55.51
C ASN A 442 -6.96 37.37 56.19
N ASN A 443 -5.97 36.86 55.47
CA ASN A 443 -4.99 35.94 56.00
C ASN A 443 -3.71 36.61 56.47
N GLY A 444 -3.62 37.96 56.51
CA GLY A 444 -2.46 38.68 56.93
C GLY A 444 -1.20 38.49 56.09
N LEU A 445 -1.41 38.10 54.80
CA LEU A 445 -0.36 37.76 53.87
C LEU A 445 0.00 38.97 53.01
N ASP A 446 1.31 39.27 52.88
CA ASP A 446 1.75 40.28 51.92
C ASP A 446 1.98 39.58 50.55
N ARG A 447 1.28 40.01 49.50
CA ARG A 447 1.37 39.47 48.13
C ARG A 447 2.80 39.53 47.52
N ARG A 448 3.65 40.44 48.07
CA ARG A 448 5.01 40.69 47.56
C ARG A 448 6.12 40.09 48.42
N ASN A 449 5.81 39.72 49.72
CA ASN A 449 6.80 39.29 50.71
C ASN A 449 6.26 38.12 51.57
N THR A 450 5.96 36.99 50.97
CA THR A 450 5.63 35.77 51.74
C THR A 450 6.90 35.13 52.23
N SER A 451 7.29 35.39 53.46
CA SER A 451 8.42 34.75 54.14
C SER A 451 8.01 33.42 54.75
N ILE A 452 8.96 32.49 54.84
CA ILE A 452 8.86 31.08 55.27
C ILE A 452 8.20 30.89 56.68
N SER A 453 8.06 31.96 57.49
CA SER A 453 7.50 31.91 58.86
C SER A 453 5.99 31.68 58.96
N GLN A 454 5.27 31.54 57.86
CA GLN A 454 3.76 31.40 57.83
C GLN A 454 3.28 30.00 57.45
N LEU A 455 4.13 29.00 57.52
CA LEU A 455 3.88 27.64 57.04
C LEU A 455 2.95 26.79 57.94
N ASP A 456 2.75 27.16 59.18
CA ASP A 456 1.92 26.37 60.15
C ASP A 456 0.43 26.28 59.78
N SER A 457 -0.06 27.07 58.84
CA SER A 457 -1.43 27.03 58.37
C SER A 457 -1.62 26.19 57.06
N ILE A 458 -0.54 25.78 56.41
CA ILE A 458 -0.53 25.08 55.14
C ILE A 458 -0.08 23.62 55.26
N SER A 459 0.77 23.34 56.29
CA SER A 459 1.27 21.98 56.56
C SER A 459 0.33 21.11 57.39
#